data_5a5fc9d80030f049d3ca9d98f86092f2
#
_entry.id   5a5fc9d80030f049d3ca9d98f86092f2
#
_cell.length_a   1.000
_cell.length_b   1.000
_cell.length_c   1.000
_cell.angle_alpha   90.00
_cell.angle_beta   90.00
_cell.angle_gamma   90.00
#
_symmetry.space_group_name_H-M   'P 1'
#
loop_
_entity.id
_entity.type
_entity.pdbx_description
1 polymer ?
#
loop_
_entity_poly.entity_id
_entity_poly.type
_entity_poly.pdbx_seq_one_letter_code
_entity_poly.pdbx_strand_id
1 'polypeptide(L)'
;GEGGAVTTNDPSYADEIEVKLNHGAIFKEGKFQFITSGFNYRMTEMQAIMGIEGLKKLDKNIKIRNIIKSKYTEALLKLGFNPQQINNNSFHNVQSVIFTVPPGIDRDKLIQHLKTKDIESTIGTYCLSNTSYYKSKYDNVQPNSKFLEENTITLPCYKGVNTRKIIKTISKYVFTETYL
;
A
#
# COMPACT_ATOMS: atom_id res chain seq x y z
N GLY A 1 -3.49 0.81 -16.04
CA GLY A 1 -2.49 1.78 -15.89
C GLY A 1 -1.43 1.42 -14.88
N GLU A 2 -0.54 0.51 -15.24
CA GLU A 2 0.65 0.26 -14.45
C GLU A 2 1.78 1.18 -14.91
N GLY A 3 2.71 1.48 -14.00
CA GLY A 3 3.89 2.29 -14.26
C GLY A 3 4.76 2.39 -13.02
N GLY A 4 5.98 2.86 -13.19
CA GLY A 4 6.89 3.04 -12.08
C GLY A 4 8.06 3.93 -12.45
N ALA A 5 8.86 4.29 -11.47
CA ALA A 5 10.08 5.05 -11.66
C ALA A 5 11.17 4.54 -10.72
N VAL A 6 12.39 4.59 -11.20
CA VAL A 6 13.59 4.35 -10.38
C VAL A 6 14.39 5.66 -10.36
N THR A 7 14.83 6.06 -9.18
CA THR A 7 15.67 7.23 -8.99
C THR A 7 16.97 6.81 -8.32
N THR A 8 18.09 7.37 -8.76
CA THR A 8 19.42 7.12 -8.19
C THR A 8 20.31 8.36 -8.31
N ASN A 9 21.24 8.51 -7.37
CA ASN A 9 22.30 9.51 -7.44
C ASN A 9 23.61 8.93 -8.03
N ASP A 10 23.65 7.64 -8.33
CA ASP A 10 24.79 6.96 -8.91
C ASP A 10 24.63 6.87 -10.44
N PRO A 11 25.49 7.55 -11.23
CA PRO A 11 25.41 7.53 -12.69
C PRO A 11 25.55 6.12 -13.29
N SER A 12 26.38 5.27 -12.68
CA SER A 12 26.60 3.91 -13.20
C SER A 12 25.34 3.06 -13.11
N TYR A 13 24.56 3.18 -12.02
CA TYR A 13 23.26 2.54 -11.92
C TYR A 13 22.24 3.14 -12.88
N ALA A 14 22.27 4.45 -13.12
CA ALA A 14 21.39 5.08 -14.09
C ALA A 14 21.60 4.49 -15.49
N ASP A 15 22.86 4.40 -15.93
CA ASP A 15 23.25 3.84 -17.23
C ASP A 15 22.85 2.37 -17.33
N GLU A 16 23.10 1.57 -16.30
CA GLU A 16 22.74 0.15 -16.28
C GLU A 16 21.21 -0.05 -16.37
N ILE A 17 20.44 0.76 -15.65
CA ILE A 17 18.98 0.73 -15.67
C ILE A 17 18.48 1.09 -17.07
N GLU A 18 18.99 2.16 -17.69
CA GLU A 18 18.59 2.58 -19.03
C GLU A 18 18.80 1.46 -20.06
N VAL A 19 19.95 0.81 -20.03
CA VAL A 19 20.25 -0.33 -20.88
C VAL A 19 19.27 -1.48 -20.67
N LYS A 20 19.00 -1.84 -19.39
CA LYS A 20 18.06 -2.94 -19.06
C LYS A 20 16.62 -2.64 -19.39
N LEU A 21 16.19 -1.38 -19.30
CA LEU A 21 14.84 -0.94 -19.71
C LEU A 21 14.62 -1.07 -21.21
N ASN A 22 15.70 -1.06 -22.01
CA ASN A 22 15.68 -1.08 -23.46
C ASN A 22 16.32 -2.36 -24.04
N HIS A 23 15.80 -3.51 -23.65
CA HIS A 23 16.22 -4.84 -24.15
C HIS A 23 17.69 -5.22 -23.87
N GLY A 24 18.40 -4.53 -22.98
CA GLY A 24 19.83 -4.72 -22.77
C GLY A 24 20.69 -4.19 -23.90
N ALA A 25 20.17 -3.22 -24.66
CA ALA A 25 20.81 -2.69 -25.87
C ALA A 25 21.32 -1.25 -25.68
N ILE A 26 22.45 -0.96 -26.29
CA ILE A 26 22.98 0.41 -26.53
C ILE A 26 23.01 0.69 -28.03
N PHE A 27 22.89 1.96 -28.42
CA PHE A 27 23.06 2.38 -29.79
C PHE A 27 24.48 2.92 -29.99
N LYS A 28 25.29 2.21 -30.76
CA LYS A 28 26.69 2.56 -31.00
C LYS A 28 27.05 2.35 -32.46
N GLU A 29 27.75 3.29 -33.07
CA GLU A 29 28.23 3.22 -34.46
C GLU A 29 27.10 2.92 -35.46
N GLY A 30 25.93 3.57 -35.28
CA GLY A 30 24.79 3.46 -36.19
C GLY A 30 23.99 2.17 -36.07
N LYS A 31 24.22 1.32 -35.06
CA LYS A 31 23.51 0.06 -34.85
C LYS A 31 23.27 -0.23 -33.38
N PHE A 32 22.23 -1.05 -33.10
CA PHE A 32 22.00 -1.58 -31.75
C PHE A 32 22.98 -2.72 -31.46
N GLN A 33 23.57 -2.67 -30.27
CA GLN A 33 24.41 -3.72 -29.71
C GLN A 33 23.77 -4.19 -28.40
N PHE A 34 23.44 -5.48 -28.32
CA PHE A 34 22.87 -6.10 -27.12
C PHE A 34 24.02 -6.54 -26.22
N ILE A 35 24.23 -5.83 -25.12
CA ILE A 35 25.38 -6.02 -24.23
C ILE A 35 25.03 -6.74 -22.93
N THR A 36 23.74 -6.86 -22.60
CA THR A 36 23.24 -7.60 -21.43
C THR A 36 21.82 -8.08 -21.70
N SER A 37 21.27 -8.86 -20.75
CA SER A 37 19.84 -9.17 -20.74
C SER A 37 19.03 -7.95 -20.33
N GLY A 38 17.88 -7.74 -20.95
CA GLY A 38 16.97 -6.64 -20.64
C GLY A 38 15.57 -6.90 -21.17
N PHE A 39 14.66 -6.00 -20.85
CA PHE A 39 13.25 -6.10 -21.19
C PHE A 39 12.76 -4.82 -21.85
N ASN A 40 11.55 -4.84 -22.39
CA ASN A 40 10.88 -3.63 -22.81
C ASN A 40 10.10 -3.05 -21.63
N TYR A 41 10.75 -2.28 -20.79
CA TYR A 41 10.13 -1.58 -19.66
C TYR A 41 9.94 -0.07 -19.93
N ARG A 42 9.90 0.32 -21.20
CA ARG A 42 9.62 1.71 -21.57
C ARG A 42 8.16 2.03 -21.29
N MET A 43 7.95 3.17 -20.65
CA MET A 43 6.62 3.72 -20.41
C MET A 43 6.01 4.19 -21.74
N THR A 44 4.74 3.87 -21.99
CA THR A 44 4.03 4.40 -23.15
C THR A 44 3.62 5.85 -22.94
N GLU A 45 3.43 6.61 -24.03
CA GLU A 45 2.97 8.00 -23.98
C GLU A 45 1.64 8.15 -23.20
N MET A 46 0.71 7.20 -23.35
CA MET A 46 -0.55 7.20 -22.61
C MET A 46 -0.33 7.06 -21.10
N GLN A 47 0.55 6.16 -20.67
CA GLN A 47 0.92 6.00 -19.26
C GLN A 47 1.61 7.26 -18.72
N ALA A 48 2.51 7.85 -19.52
CA ALA A 48 3.21 9.08 -19.15
C ALA A 48 2.25 10.25 -18.95
N ILE A 49 1.29 10.45 -19.87
CA ILE A 49 0.26 11.49 -19.75
C ILE A 49 -0.58 11.29 -18.49
N MET A 50 -1.03 10.06 -18.23
CA MET A 50 -1.79 9.75 -17.01
C MET A 50 -0.96 10.04 -15.75
N GLY A 51 0.34 9.69 -15.77
CA GLY A 51 1.27 9.97 -14.67
C GLY A 51 1.43 11.47 -14.41
N ILE A 52 1.63 12.27 -15.45
CA ILE A 52 1.75 13.73 -15.37
C ILE A 52 0.48 14.36 -14.76
N GLU A 53 -0.71 13.97 -15.23
CA GLU A 53 -1.96 14.46 -14.69
C GLU A 53 -2.22 13.97 -13.25
N GLY A 54 -1.74 12.80 -12.90
CA GLY A 54 -1.75 12.28 -11.52
C GLY A 54 -0.87 13.11 -10.59
N LEU A 55 0.35 13.44 -11.01
CA LEU A 55 1.32 14.24 -10.25
C LEU A 55 0.80 15.65 -9.96
N LYS A 56 0.13 16.30 -10.91
CA LYS A 56 -0.50 17.63 -10.71
C LYS A 56 -1.51 17.64 -9.56
N LYS A 57 -2.11 16.50 -9.22
CA LYS A 57 -3.13 16.34 -8.19
C LYS A 57 -2.60 15.71 -6.90
N LEU A 58 -1.34 15.28 -6.89
CA LEU A 58 -0.77 14.44 -5.83
C LEU A 58 -0.86 15.11 -4.45
N ASP A 59 -0.35 16.32 -4.30
CA ASP A 59 -0.34 17.03 -3.01
C ASP A 59 -1.72 17.25 -2.44
N LYS A 60 -2.69 17.60 -3.30
CA LYS A 60 -4.09 17.73 -2.91
C LYS A 60 -4.67 16.40 -2.41
N ASN A 61 -4.37 15.32 -3.12
CA ASN A 61 -4.85 13.99 -2.75
C ASN A 61 -4.22 13.53 -1.43
N ILE A 62 -2.93 13.76 -1.21
CA ILE A 62 -2.24 13.45 0.04
C ILE A 62 -2.85 14.22 1.21
N LYS A 63 -3.13 15.51 1.05
CA LYS A 63 -3.83 16.32 2.08
C LYS A 63 -5.19 15.73 2.44
N ILE A 64 -6.00 15.37 1.45
CA ILE A 64 -7.32 14.76 1.68
C ILE A 64 -7.19 13.43 2.41
N ARG A 65 -6.27 12.56 2.01
CA ARG A 65 -6.02 11.27 2.65
C ARG A 65 -5.54 11.41 4.10
N ASN A 66 -4.68 12.39 4.38
CA ASN A 66 -4.26 12.67 5.76
C ASN A 66 -5.43 13.13 6.64
N ILE A 67 -6.35 13.96 6.14
CA ILE A 67 -7.58 14.34 6.86
C ILE A 67 -8.44 13.11 7.17
N ILE A 68 -8.61 12.21 6.20
CA ILE A 68 -9.38 10.96 6.38
C ILE A 68 -8.71 10.08 7.43
N LYS A 69 -7.39 9.86 7.33
CA LYS A 69 -6.60 9.11 8.31
C LYS A 69 -6.76 9.68 9.73
N SER A 70 -6.65 11.00 9.89
CA SER A 70 -6.79 11.66 11.20
C SER A 70 -8.16 11.41 11.81
N LYS A 71 -9.26 11.48 11.03
CA LYS A 71 -10.62 11.17 11.51
C LYS A 71 -10.76 9.73 11.97
N TYR A 72 -10.19 8.78 11.24
CA TYR A 72 -10.18 7.38 11.68
C TYR A 72 -9.35 7.20 12.94
N THR A 73 -8.13 7.77 12.98
CA THR A 73 -7.23 7.65 14.12
C THR A 73 -7.88 8.17 15.39
N GLU A 74 -8.46 9.37 15.38
CA GLU A 74 -9.13 10.00 16.53
C GLU A 74 -10.26 9.11 17.10
N ALA A 75 -11.05 8.50 16.23
CA ALA A 75 -12.18 7.69 16.66
C ALA A 75 -11.78 6.26 17.05
N LEU A 76 -10.92 5.62 16.27
CA LEU A 76 -10.62 4.20 16.40
C LEU A 76 -9.58 3.93 17.51
N LEU A 77 -8.71 4.86 17.83
CA LEU A 77 -7.84 4.74 19.02
C LEU A 77 -8.63 4.50 20.30
N LYS A 78 -9.78 5.14 20.46
CA LYS A 78 -10.67 4.98 21.62
C LYS A 78 -11.30 3.58 21.70
N LEU A 79 -11.25 2.84 20.61
CA LEU A 79 -11.73 1.45 20.50
C LEU A 79 -10.59 0.43 20.54
N GLY A 80 -9.35 0.86 20.79
CA GLY A 80 -8.17 -0.01 20.88
C GLY A 80 -7.49 -0.32 19.54
N PHE A 81 -7.92 0.27 18.42
CA PHE A 81 -7.21 0.16 17.15
C PHE A 81 -5.95 1.01 17.16
N ASN A 82 -4.84 0.49 16.67
CA ASN A 82 -3.60 1.25 16.59
C ASN A 82 -3.22 1.53 15.13
N PRO A 83 -3.01 2.81 14.76
CA PRO A 83 -2.55 3.17 13.43
C PRO A 83 -1.09 2.80 13.22
N GLN A 84 -0.66 2.71 11.96
CA GLN A 84 0.75 2.64 11.61
C GLN A 84 1.52 3.80 12.24
N GLN A 85 2.58 3.48 12.95
CA GLN A 85 3.50 4.47 13.51
C GLN A 85 4.35 5.10 12.40
N ILE A 86 4.58 6.40 12.53
CA ILE A 86 5.35 7.19 11.56
C ILE A 86 6.43 7.92 12.35
N ASN A 87 7.67 7.84 11.86
CA ASN A 87 8.77 8.61 12.44
C ASN A 87 8.51 10.11 12.34
N ASN A 88 8.87 10.86 13.37
CA ASN A 88 8.66 12.31 13.45
C ASN A 88 9.30 13.09 12.29
N ASN A 89 10.37 12.54 11.68
CA ASN A 89 11.09 13.15 10.58
C ASN A 89 10.62 12.63 9.19
N SER A 90 9.49 11.90 9.14
CA SER A 90 8.98 11.31 7.92
C SER A 90 7.66 11.95 7.50
N PHE A 91 7.51 12.14 6.19
CA PHE A 91 6.24 12.55 5.60
C PHE A 91 5.48 11.32 5.12
N HIS A 92 4.26 11.12 5.62
CA HIS A 92 3.42 10.00 5.24
C HIS A 92 2.48 10.39 4.10
N ASN A 93 2.64 9.75 2.95
CA ASN A 93 1.81 9.98 1.76
C ASN A 93 0.40 9.36 1.84
N VAL A 94 0.13 8.54 2.88
CA VAL A 94 -1.16 7.86 3.11
C VAL A 94 -1.62 7.08 1.88
N GLN A 95 -0.73 6.24 1.33
CA GLN A 95 -1.09 5.32 0.24
C GLN A 95 -2.20 4.36 0.71
N SER A 96 -2.09 3.87 1.94
CA SER A 96 -3.10 3.04 2.61
C SER A 96 -3.34 3.54 4.04
N VAL A 97 -4.55 3.33 4.55
CA VAL A 97 -4.90 3.62 5.95
C VAL A 97 -5.09 2.31 6.68
N ILE A 98 -4.09 1.92 7.45
CA ILE A 98 -3.99 0.61 8.09
C ILE A 98 -4.04 0.78 9.61
N PHE A 99 -4.76 -0.13 10.28
CA PHE A 99 -4.82 -0.24 11.73
C PHE A 99 -4.61 -1.69 12.15
N THR A 100 -3.95 -1.92 13.28
CA THR A 100 -4.10 -3.19 14.00
C THR A 100 -5.44 -3.18 14.73
N VAL A 101 -6.16 -4.29 14.67
CA VAL A 101 -7.41 -4.47 15.43
C VAL A 101 -7.10 -4.70 16.92
N PRO A 102 -8.00 -4.32 17.84
CA PRO A 102 -7.81 -4.58 19.26
C PRO A 102 -7.82 -6.08 19.59
N PRO A 103 -7.17 -6.51 20.68
CA PRO A 103 -7.24 -7.89 21.13
C PRO A 103 -8.70 -8.34 21.34
N GLY A 104 -9.00 -9.56 20.94
CA GLY A 104 -10.35 -10.14 21.03
C GLY A 104 -11.25 -9.86 19.82
N ILE A 105 -10.87 -8.95 18.94
CA ILE A 105 -11.59 -8.71 17.68
C ILE A 105 -11.00 -9.57 16.56
N ASP A 106 -11.83 -10.45 16.01
CA ASP A 106 -11.51 -11.20 14.80
C ASP A 106 -11.53 -10.26 13.58
N ARG A 107 -10.34 -10.01 13.01
CA ARG A 107 -10.16 -9.12 11.88
C ARG A 107 -10.94 -9.57 10.64
N ASP A 108 -10.98 -10.86 10.35
CA ASP A 108 -11.63 -11.37 9.14
C ASP A 108 -13.15 -11.29 9.26
N LYS A 109 -13.70 -11.55 10.44
CA LYS A 109 -15.13 -11.32 10.72
C LYS A 109 -15.49 -9.85 10.62
N LEU A 110 -14.62 -8.93 11.11
CA LEU A 110 -14.83 -7.50 10.95
C LEU A 110 -14.86 -7.09 9.46
N ILE A 111 -13.95 -7.59 8.63
CA ILE A 111 -13.95 -7.35 7.18
C ILE A 111 -15.28 -7.85 6.56
N GLN A 112 -15.70 -9.05 6.90
CA GLN A 112 -16.98 -9.60 6.41
C GLN A 112 -18.17 -8.74 6.86
N HIS A 113 -18.21 -8.32 8.13
CA HIS A 113 -19.25 -7.43 8.64
C HIS A 113 -19.28 -6.10 7.88
N LEU A 114 -18.14 -5.47 7.65
CA LEU A 114 -18.05 -4.23 6.87
C LEU A 114 -18.58 -4.42 5.45
N LYS A 115 -18.26 -5.53 4.80
CA LYS A 115 -18.77 -5.90 3.48
C LYS A 115 -20.29 -5.97 3.44
N THR A 116 -20.96 -6.51 4.48
CA THR A 116 -22.44 -6.53 4.56
C THR A 116 -23.07 -5.14 4.68
N LYS A 117 -22.27 -4.11 4.93
CA LYS A 117 -22.68 -2.70 5.03
C LYS A 117 -22.18 -1.85 3.86
N ASP A 118 -21.78 -2.49 2.76
CA ASP A 118 -21.22 -1.85 1.57
C ASP A 118 -19.99 -0.98 1.90
N ILE A 119 -19.14 -1.50 2.78
CA ILE A 119 -17.85 -0.89 3.12
C ILE A 119 -16.76 -1.87 2.70
N GLU A 120 -16.02 -1.52 1.65
CA GLU A 120 -14.84 -2.28 1.24
C GLU A 120 -13.71 -2.10 2.25
N SER A 121 -13.15 -3.20 2.67
CA SER A 121 -11.96 -3.26 3.51
C SER A 121 -11.20 -4.54 3.19
N THR A 122 -9.93 -4.56 3.49
CA THR A 122 -9.08 -5.72 3.21
C THR A 122 -8.03 -5.88 4.31
N ILE A 123 -7.28 -6.96 4.27
CA ILE A 123 -6.13 -7.13 5.17
C ILE A 123 -5.14 -5.98 4.99
N GLY A 124 -4.40 -5.64 6.05
CA GLY A 124 -3.46 -4.51 6.01
C GLY A 124 -2.19 -4.81 5.24
N THR A 125 -1.68 -6.03 5.33
CA THR A 125 -0.45 -6.47 4.66
C THR A 125 -0.41 -7.98 4.54
N TYR A 126 0.49 -8.48 3.72
CA TYR A 126 0.80 -9.91 3.56
C TYR A 126 2.14 -10.26 4.22
N CYS A 127 2.21 -11.39 4.88
CA CYS A 127 3.45 -12.00 5.32
C CYS A 127 4.09 -12.80 4.17
N LEU A 128 4.93 -12.17 3.36
CA LEU A 128 5.53 -12.82 2.20
C LEU A 128 6.28 -14.10 2.57
N SER A 129 6.98 -14.11 3.72
CA SER A 129 7.70 -15.28 4.20
C SER A 129 6.79 -16.46 4.57
N ASN A 130 5.48 -16.24 4.75
CA ASN A 130 4.49 -17.29 5.01
C ASN A 130 3.76 -17.76 3.74
N THR A 131 3.99 -17.15 2.59
CA THR A 131 3.41 -17.62 1.32
C THR A 131 4.06 -18.93 0.88
N SER A 132 3.33 -19.76 0.13
CA SER A 132 3.79 -21.08 -0.29
C SER A 132 5.16 -21.03 -1.00
N TYR A 133 5.36 -20.05 -1.87
CA TYR A 133 6.61 -19.89 -2.62
C TYR A 133 7.80 -19.59 -1.71
N TYR A 134 7.71 -18.58 -0.84
CA TYR A 134 8.84 -18.18 0.01
C TYR A 134 9.06 -19.15 1.17
N LYS A 135 7.99 -19.70 1.72
CA LYS A 135 8.09 -20.71 2.79
C LYS A 135 8.80 -21.98 2.32
N SER A 136 8.50 -22.45 1.11
CA SER A 136 9.21 -23.62 0.54
C SER A 136 10.68 -23.35 0.24
N LYS A 137 11.05 -22.08 -0.03
CA LYS A 137 12.42 -21.70 -0.38
C LYS A 137 13.31 -21.38 0.82
N TYR A 138 12.78 -20.78 1.87
CA TYR A 138 13.56 -20.22 2.97
C TYR A 138 13.21 -20.80 4.34
N ASP A 139 12.09 -21.49 4.47
CA ASP A 139 11.59 -22.12 5.71
C ASP A 139 11.71 -21.23 6.97
N ASN A 140 11.52 -19.95 6.82
CA ASN A 140 11.68 -18.96 7.88
C ASN A 140 10.57 -17.92 7.83
N VAL A 141 9.52 -18.13 8.61
CA VAL A 141 8.40 -17.18 8.72
C VAL A 141 8.73 -16.05 9.70
N GLN A 142 8.65 -14.82 9.22
CA GLN A 142 8.94 -13.63 10.04
C GLN A 142 7.78 -13.34 11.00
N PRO A 143 7.97 -13.42 12.33
CA PRO A 143 6.88 -13.37 13.31
C PRO A 143 6.13 -12.04 13.30
N ASN A 144 6.84 -10.91 13.19
CA ASN A 144 6.20 -9.59 13.14
C ASN A 144 5.36 -9.40 11.87
N SER A 145 5.84 -9.89 10.72
CA SER A 145 5.09 -9.83 9.46
C SER A 145 3.84 -10.70 9.52
N LYS A 146 3.95 -11.89 10.15
CA LYS A 146 2.80 -12.77 10.36
C LYS A 146 1.79 -12.13 11.28
N PHE A 147 2.21 -11.56 12.41
CA PHE A 147 1.33 -10.81 13.30
C PHE A 147 0.57 -9.69 12.57
N LEU A 148 1.27 -8.91 11.74
CA LEU A 148 0.65 -7.82 10.99
C LEU A 148 -0.35 -8.35 9.94
N GLU A 149 -0.04 -9.45 9.24
CA GLU A 149 -0.97 -10.08 8.30
C GLU A 149 -2.28 -10.52 8.99
N GLU A 150 -2.16 -11.11 10.17
CA GLU A 150 -3.30 -11.66 10.92
C GLU A 150 -4.14 -10.57 11.61
N ASN A 151 -3.53 -9.45 12.00
CA ASN A 151 -4.15 -8.48 12.90
C ASN A 151 -4.34 -7.09 12.30
N THR A 152 -4.09 -6.87 11.02
CA THR A 152 -4.26 -5.55 10.43
C THR A 152 -5.40 -5.49 9.42
N ILE A 153 -6.06 -4.34 9.38
CA ILE A 153 -7.15 -4.01 8.45
C ILE A 153 -6.83 -2.72 7.71
N THR A 154 -7.08 -2.70 6.40
CA THR A 154 -7.05 -1.49 5.57
C THR A 154 -8.46 -0.93 5.41
N LEU A 155 -8.62 0.34 5.68
CA LEU A 155 -9.88 1.07 5.55
C LEU A 155 -9.91 1.95 4.29
N PRO A 156 -11.11 2.21 3.72
CA PRO A 156 -11.26 3.04 2.53
C PRO A 156 -10.69 4.44 2.73
N CYS A 157 -9.86 4.90 1.77
CA CYS A 157 -9.21 6.21 1.84
C CYS A 157 -9.20 6.89 0.47
N TYR A 158 -10.32 7.50 0.09
CA TYR A 158 -10.47 8.23 -1.17
C TYR A 158 -11.35 9.47 -0.97
N LYS A 159 -11.27 10.42 -1.89
CA LYS A 159 -12.08 11.65 -1.86
C LYS A 159 -13.58 11.31 -1.86
N GLY A 160 -14.30 11.80 -0.85
CA GLY A 160 -15.75 11.57 -0.72
C GLY A 160 -16.13 10.36 0.12
N VAL A 161 -15.16 9.60 0.65
CA VAL A 161 -15.46 8.48 1.56
C VAL A 161 -16.27 8.94 2.79
N ASN A 162 -17.31 8.18 3.14
CA ASN A 162 -18.13 8.47 4.31
C ASN A 162 -17.49 7.89 5.59
N THR A 163 -16.50 8.60 6.13
CA THR A 163 -15.79 8.19 7.34
C THR A 163 -16.71 8.01 8.55
N ARG A 164 -17.79 8.82 8.67
CA ARG A 164 -18.76 8.70 9.78
C ARG A 164 -19.51 7.38 9.72
N LYS A 165 -19.97 6.94 8.52
CA LYS A 165 -20.63 5.63 8.34
C LYS A 165 -19.69 4.52 8.77
N ILE A 166 -18.44 4.55 8.32
CA ILE A 166 -17.43 3.51 8.58
C ILE A 166 -17.11 3.43 10.08
N ILE A 167 -16.78 4.55 10.70
CA ILE A 167 -16.50 4.62 12.14
C ILE A 167 -17.69 4.10 12.96
N LYS A 168 -18.90 4.54 12.66
CA LYS A 168 -20.11 4.09 13.37
C LYS A 168 -20.34 2.58 13.22
N THR A 169 -20.06 2.03 12.05
CA THR A 169 -20.21 0.59 11.80
C THR A 169 -19.19 -0.23 12.58
N ILE A 170 -17.92 0.19 12.57
CA ILE A 170 -16.84 -0.44 13.36
C ILE A 170 -17.15 -0.36 14.85
N SER A 171 -17.52 0.82 15.35
CA SER A 171 -17.86 1.00 16.77
C SER A 171 -18.95 0.06 17.23
N LYS A 172 -20.05 -0.06 16.46
CA LYS A 172 -21.15 -0.99 16.78
C LYS A 172 -20.66 -2.43 16.82
N TYR A 173 -19.88 -2.86 15.86
CA TYR A 173 -19.33 -4.21 15.81
C TYR A 173 -18.48 -4.51 17.04
N VAL A 174 -17.53 -3.62 17.37
CA VAL A 174 -16.64 -3.80 18.54
C VAL A 174 -17.45 -3.88 19.82
N PHE A 175 -18.42 -3.00 20.04
CA PHE A 175 -19.28 -3.07 21.22
C PHE A 175 -20.05 -4.38 21.33
N THR A 176 -20.58 -4.89 20.21
CA THR A 176 -21.30 -6.17 20.19
C THR A 176 -20.38 -7.34 20.55
N GLU A 177 -19.16 -7.41 19.98
CA GLU A 177 -18.22 -8.51 20.25
C GLU A 177 -17.56 -8.45 21.64
N THR A 178 -17.50 -7.26 22.27
CA THR A 178 -16.83 -7.09 23.58
C THR A 178 -17.79 -7.38 24.75
N TYR A 179 -19.10 -7.23 24.56
CA TYR A 179 -20.09 -7.34 25.64
C TYR A 179 -21.08 -8.51 25.46
N LEU A 180 -20.82 -9.43 24.54
CA LEU A 180 -21.43 -10.75 24.43
C LEU A 180 -20.45 -11.83 24.87
#